data_93e5e4502764a09283728464ef1b6ee3
#
_entry.id   93e5e4502764a09283728464ef1b6ee3
#
_cell.length_a   1.000
_cell.length_b   1.000
_cell.length_c   1.000
_cell.angle_alpha   90.00
_cell.angle_beta   90.00
_cell.angle_gamma   90.00
#
_symmetry.space_group_name_H-M   'P 1'
#
loop_
_entity.id
_entity.type
_entity.pdbx_description
1 polymer ?
#
loop_
_entity_poly.entity_id
_entity_poly.type
_entity_poly.pdbx_seq_one_letter_code
_entity_poly.pdbx_strand_id
1 'polypeptide(L)'
;QVKCNVAEDGEAALRDLRMSLAASASHCFRLSIEEKGIPAHFLPAVRELLARYDYTEHELPGPDRPNARLVDELRLREYLADRFAVAGAPAQCIAKRQRLIDAKATQFKLVTLGSDPGAIIRLFAEKVMPRFR
;
A
#
# COMPACT_ATOMS: atom_id res chain seq x y z
N GLN A 1 4.01 7.00 -9.63
CA GLN A 1 4.31 7.10 -8.20
C GLN A 1 3.63 5.96 -7.47
N VAL A 2 4.35 5.32 -6.56
CA VAL A 2 3.85 4.19 -5.77
C VAL A 2 4.36 4.29 -4.33
N LYS A 3 3.52 3.94 -3.36
CA LYS A 3 3.91 3.87 -1.95
C LYS A 3 4.91 2.73 -1.75
N CYS A 4 5.87 2.92 -0.84
CA CYS A 4 6.89 1.92 -0.58
C CYS A 4 7.14 1.75 0.92
N ASN A 5 7.09 0.51 1.37
CA ASN A 5 7.62 0.11 2.67
C ASN A 5 8.20 -1.31 2.58
N VAL A 6 9.48 -1.45 2.90
CA VAL A 6 10.15 -2.74 2.96
C VAL A 6 10.73 -2.95 4.35
N ALA A 7 10.50 -4.12 4.92
CA ALA A 7 11.08 -4.55 6.19
C ALA A 7 11.37 -6.06 6.12
N GLU A 8 12.26 -6.55 6.98
CA GLU A 8 12.50 -8.00 7.08
C GLU A 8 11.23 -8.75 7.52
N ASP A 9 10.45 -8.16 8.43
CA ASP A 9 9.07 -8.57 8.72
C ASP A 9 8.12 -7.88 7.73
N GLY A 10 7.69 -8.59 6.69
CA GLY A 10 6.77 -8.09 5.68
C GLY A 10 5.41 -7.66 6.23
N GLU A 11 4.94 -8.30 7.30
CA GLU A 11 3.68 -7.94 7.96
C GLU A 11 3.79 -6.58 8.68
N ALA A 12 4.95 -6.29 9.29
CA ALA A 12 5.21 -4.98 9.87
C ALA A 12 5.19 -3.89 8.79
N ALA A 13 5.84 -4.13 7.64
CA ALA A 13 5.81 -3.21 6.50
C ALA A 13 4.39 -2.91 6.02
N LEU A 14 3.53 -3.91 5.93
CA LEU A 14 2.13 -3.74 5.53
C LEU A 14 1.31 -3.02 6.61
N ARG A 15 1.54 -3.32 7.90
CA ARG A 15 0.87 -2.64 9.01
C ARG A 15 1.13 -1.14 9.02
N ASP A 16 2.37 -0.73 8.79
CA ASP A 16 2.77 0.68 8.77
C ASP A 16 2.09 1.47 7.64
N LEU A 17 1.71 0.80 6.56
CA LEU A 17 1.06 1.45 5.42
C LEU A 17 -0.45 1.63 5.57
N ARG A 18 -1.12 1.05 6.56
CA ARG A 18 -2.59 0.98 6.66
C ARG A 18 -3.29 2.31 6.44
N MET A 19 -2.86 3.37 7.14
CA MET A 19 -3.42 4.72 6.99
C MET A 19 -3.31 5.21 5.55
N SER A 20 -2.14 5.06 4.97
CA SER A 20 -1.84 5.50 3.62
C SER A 20 -2.58 4.66 2.55
N LEU A 21 -2.84 3.38 2.82
CA LEU A 21 -3.67 2.51 1.98
C LEU A 21 -5.14 2.92 2.02
N ALA A 22 -5.67 3.23 3.22
CA ALA A 22 -7.01 3.76 3.39
C ALA A 22 -7.20 5.08 2.62
N ALA A 23 -6.24 6.00 2.75
CA ALA A 23 -6.24 7.27 2.04
C ALA A 23 -6.20 7.08 0.52
N SER A 24 -5.37 6.14 0.03
CA SER A 24 -5.32 5.81 -1.41
C SER A 24 -6.62 5.23 -1.92
N ALA A 25 -7.24 4.34 -1.16
CA ALA A 25 -8.53 3.75 -1.52
C ALA A 25 -9.62 4.82 -1.57
N SER A 26 -9.71 5.67 -0.54
CA SER A 26 -10.64 6.81 -0.52
C SER A 26 -10.44 7.71 -1.72
N HIS A 27 -9.21 8.13 -2.00
CA HIS A 27 -8.91 9.01 -3.13
C HIS A 27 -9.25 8.36 -4.49
N CYS A 28 -8.92 7.08 -4.66
CA CYS A 28 -9.10 6.39 -5.94
C CYS A 28 -10.57 6.04 -6.22
N PHE A 29 -11.34 5.69 -5.19
CA PHE A 29 -12.66 5.07 -5.36
C PHE A 29 -13.85 5.98 -5.00
N ARG A 30 -13.64 7.09 -4.27
CA ARG A 30 -14.73 7.94 -3.73
C ARG A 30 -15.67 8.52 -4.79
N LEU A 31 -15.19 8.78 -6.00
CA LEU A 31 -16.01 9.37 -7.06
C LEU A 31 -16.71 8.31 -7.92
N SER A 32 -16.08 7.16 -8.11
CA SER A 32 -16.63 6.01 -8.82
C SER A 32 -15.82 4.77 -8.46
N ILE A 33 -16.50 3.66 -8.25
CA ILE A 33 -15.90 2.34 -8.08
C ILE A 33 -16.06 1.48 -9.34
N GLU A 34 -16.93 1.91 -10.25
CA GLU A 34 -17.16 1.27 -11.52
C GLU A 34 -15.90 1.41 -12.39
N GLU A 35 -15.61 0.41 -13.18
CA GLU A 35 -14.46 0.38 -14.10
C GLU A 35 -13.08 0.48 -13.43
N LYS A 36 -13.02 0.46 -12.08
CA LYS A 36 -11.76 0.46 -11.36
C LYS A 36 -11.10 -0.93 -11.27
N GLY A 37 -11.73 -1.96 -11.83
CA GLY A 37 -11.18 -3.32 -11.79
C GLY A 37 -11.06 -3.87 -10.36
N ILE A 38 -12.01 -3.53 -9.48
CA ILE A 38 -12.08 -4.09 -8.14
C ILE A 38 -12.68 -5.50 -8.25
N PRO A 39 -12.00 -6.55 -7.77
CA PRO A 39 -12.57 -7.91 -7.75
C PRO A 39 -13.91 -7.93 -6.99
N ALA A 40 -14.90 -8.66 -7.53
CA ALA A 40 -16.27 -8.64 -7.02
C ALA A 40 -16.37 -8.94 -5.51
N HIS A 41 -15.53 -9.85 -5.00
CA HIS A 41 -15.52 -10.22 -3.59
C HIS A 41 -14.99 -9.11 -2.65
N PHE A 42 -14.24 -8.11 -3.17
CA PHE A 42 -13.82 -6.95 -2.39
C PHE A 42 -14.78 -5.75 -2.47
N LEU A 43 -15.72 -5.74 -3.42
CA LEU A 43 -16.63 -4.60 -3.61
C LEU A 43 -17.40 -4.22 -2.34
N PRO A 44 -17.99 -5.16 -1.57
CA PRO A 44 -18.70 -4.79 -0.34
C PRO A 44 -17.77 -4.11 0.69
N ALA A 45 -16.57 -4.67 0.91
CA ALA A 45 -15.60 -4.12 1.85
C ALA A 45 -15.07 -2.74 1.41
N VAL A 46 -14.85 -2.53 0.11
CA VAL A 46 -14.44 -1.22 -0.42
C VAL A 46 -15.54 -0.18 -0.23
N ARG A 47 -16.81 -0.52 -0.50
CA ARG A 47 -17.95 0.37 -0.24
C ARG A 47 -18.06 0.74 1.24
N GLU A 48 -17.91 -0.24 2.11
CA GLU A 48 -17.93 -0.02 3.57
C GLU A 48 -16.77 0.87 4.02
N LEU A 49 -15.57 0.67 3.48
CA LEU A 49 -14.43 1.55 3.74
C LEU A 49 -14.75 3.00 3.35
N LEU A 50 -15.32 3.23 2.17
CA LEU A 50 -15.66 4.57 1.70
C LEU A 50 -16.74 5.23 2.56
N ALA A 51 -17.74 4.47 3.00
CA ALA A 51 -18.84 4.96 3.84
C ALA A 51 -18.39 5.35 5.25
N ARG A 52 -17.38 4.65 5.80
CA ARG A 52 -16.86 4.85 7.16
C ARG A 52 -15.56 5.65 7.22
N TYR A 53 -15.00 6.05 6.07
CA TYR A 53 -13.74 6.79 6.02
C TYR A 53 -13.89 8.15 6.69
N ASP A 54 -13.07 8.39 7.71
CA ASP A 54 -13.06 9.65 8.44
C ASP A 54 -12.04 10.62 7.81
N TYR A 55 -12.55 11.66 7.16
CA TYR A 55 -11.70 12.66 6.50
C TYR A 55 -10.97 13.57 7.50
N THR A 56 -11.43 13.67 8.74
CA THR A 56 -10.72 14.43 9.78
C THR A 56 -9.45 13.72 10.24
N GLU A 57 -9.38 12.41 10.01
CA GLU A 57 -8.26 11.53 10.30
C GLU A 57 -7.35 11.28 9.07
N HIS A 58 -7.57 12.01 7.97
CA HIS A 58 -6.86 11.78 6.71
C HIS A 58 -5.35 11.96 6.85
N GLU A 59 -4.61 10.88 6.63
CA GLU A 59 -3.14 10.80 6.70
C GLU A 59 -2.49 11.32 7.99
N LEU A 60 -3.25 11.41 9.09
CA LEU A 60 -2.68 11.74 10.39
C LEU A 60 -1.74 10.59 10.87
N PRO A 61 -0.58 10.94 11.45
CA PRO A 61 0.36 9.93 11.91
C PRO A 61 -0.19 9.10 13.08
N GLY A 62 0.22 7.85 13.15
CA GLY A 62 -0.13 6.93 14.22
C GLY A 62 -0.60 5.57 13.69
N PRO A 63 -0.15 4.46 14.31
CA PRO A 63 -0.39 3.12 13.80
C PRO A 63 -1.84 2.65 13.96
N ASP A 64 -2.57 3.14 14.98
CA ASP A 64 -3.89 2.63 15.34
C ASP A 64 -5.02 3.67 15.20
N ARG A 65 -4.87 4.53 14.22
CA ARG A 65 -5.91 5.49 13.85
C ARG A 65 -7.15 4.80 13.28
N PRO A 66 -8.33 5.42 13.37
CA PRO A 66 -9.61 4.84 12.90
C PRO A 66 -9.52 4.30 11.47
N ASN A 67 -9.03 5.08 10.51
CA ASN A 67 -8.92 4.64 9.12
C ASN A 67 -7.90 3.50 8.92
N ALA A 68 -6.84 3.44 9.73
CA ALA A 68 -5.87 2.33 9.69
C ALA A 68 -6.50 1.03 10.20
N ARG A 69 -7.25 1.09 11.31
CA ARG A 69 -7.97 -0.08 11.85
C ARG A 69 -9.04 -0.58 10.89
N LEU A 70 -9.72 0.33 10.20
CA LEU A 70 -10.77 -0.01 9.24
C LEU A 70 -10.25 -0.89 8.09
N VAL A 71 -9.02 -0.67 7.64
CA VAL A 71 -8.37 -1.51 6.63
C VAL A 71 -8.24 -2.96 7.08
N ASP A 72 -7.85 -3.19 8.35
CA ASP A 72 -7.72 -4.54 8.92
C ASP A 72 -9.09 -5.16 9.21
N GLU A 73 -10.00 -4.42 9.79
CA GLU A 73 -11.38 -4.85 10.07
C GLU A 73 -12.07 -5.38 8.82
N LEU A 74 -11.89 -4.68 7.71
CA LEU A 74 -12.48 -5.04 6.42
C LEU A 74 -11.62 -6.03 5.60
N ARG A 75 -10.49 -6.50 6.15
CA ARG A 75 -9.56 -7.44 5.50
C ARG A 75 -9.09 -6.95 4.11
N LEU A 76 -8.84 -5.64 4.01
CA LEU A 76 -8.45 -5.00 2.75
C LEU A 76 -6.93 -4.77 2.65
N ARG A 77 -6.15 -5.03 3.70
CA ARG A 77 -4.72 -4.64 3.77
C ARG A 77 -3.91 -5.19 2.61
N GLU A 78 -3.94 -6.49 2.38
CA GLU A 78 -3.16 -7.16 1.34
C GLU A 78 -3.63 -6.71 -0.07
N TYR A 79 -4.93 -6.63 -0.27
CA TYR A 79 -5.51 -6.17 -1.54
C TYR A 79 -5.09 -4.74 -1.86
N LEU A 80 -5.21 -3.82 -0.89
CA LEU A 80 -4.84 -2.42 -1.10
C LEU A 80 -3.33 -2.24 -1.24
N ALA A 81 -2.53 -3.01 -0.49
CA ALA A 81 -1.07 -3.01 -0.63
C ALA A 81 -0.67 -3.52 -2.02
N ASP A 82 -1.25 -4.62 -2.49
CA ASP A 82 -0.98 -5.10 -3.86
C ASP A 82 -1.39 -4.08 -4.92
N ARG A 83 -2.46 -3.32 -4.69
CA ARG A 83 -2.93 -2.33 -5.65
C ARG A 83 -2.10 -1.05 -5.66
N PHE A 84 -1.68 -0.54 -4.50
CA PHE A 84 -1.16 0.82 -4.34
C PHE A 84 0.29 0.91 -3.91
N ALA A 85 0.94 -0.22 -3.57
CA ALA A 85 2.27 -0.18 -2.96
C ALA A 85 3.24 -1.21 -3.56
N VAL A 86 4.52 -0.93 -3.37
CA VAL A 86 5.62 -1.89 -3.39
C VAL A 86 6.01 -2.08 -1.93
N ALA A 87 5.47 -3.11 -1.29
CA ALA A 87 5.61 -3.28 0.16
C ALA A 87 5.67 -4.76 0.59
N GLY A 88 6.21 -4.98 1.78
CA GLY A 88 6.38 -6.29 2.37
C GLY A 88 7.85 -6.64 2.62
N ALA A 89 8.16 -7.92 2.74
CA ALA A 89 9.54 -8.40 2.78
C ALA A 89 10.27 -8.15 1.45
N PRO A 90 11.61 -8.12 1.43
CA PRO A 90 12.38 -7.85 0.20
C PRO A 90 11.95 -8.70 -1.00
N ALA A 91 11.68 -9.99 -0.80
CA ALA A 91 11.24 -10.88 -1.88
C ALA A 91 9.89 -10.46 -2.48
N GLN A 92 8.94 -10.00 -1.64
CA GLN A 92 7.64 -9.50 -2.08
C GLN A 92 7.80 -8.21 -2.89
N CYS A 93 8.66 -7.30 -2.45
CA CYS A 93 8.98 -6.07 -3.17
C CYS A 93 9.62 -6.35 -4.54
N ILE A 94 10.53 -7.32 -4.62
CA ILE A 94 11.15 -7.77 -5.88
C ILE A 94 10.08 -8.31 -6.83
N ALA A 95 9.23 -9.23 -6.37
CA ALA A 95 8.17 -9.82 -7.18
C ALA A 95 7.18 -8.75 -7.68
N LYS A 96 6.80 -7.80 -6.82
CA LYS A 96 5.91 -6.69 -7.19
C LYS A 96 6.55 -5.78 -8.25
N ARG A 97 7.81 -5.40 -8.04
CA ARG A 97 8.53 -4.56 -8.99
C ARG A 97 8.67 -5.25 -10.35
N GLN A 98 8.97 -6.55 -10.36
CA GLN A 98 9.04 -7.31 -11.61
C GLN A 98 7.72 -7.27 -12.38
N ARG A 99 6.59 -7.52 -11.71
CA ARG A 99 5.26 -7.41 -12.35
C ARG A 99 5.01 -6.04 -12.98
N LEU A 100 5.46 -4.96 -12.33
CA LEU A 100 5.34 -3.61 -12.89
C LEU A 100 6.22 -3.40 -14.12
N ILE A 101 7.44 -3.95 -14.13
CA ILE A 101 8.34 -3.92 -15.29
C ILE A 101 7.71 -4.72 -16.45
N ASP A 102 7.19 -5.90 -16.19
CA ASP A 102 6.51 -6.74 -17.19
C ASP A 102 5.30 -6.02 -17.80
N ALA A 103 4.61 -5.20 -16.99
CA ALA A 103 3.55 -4.30 -17.41
C ALA A 103 4.06 -3.00 -18.08
N LYS A 104 5.35 -2.97 -18.51
CA LYS A 104 6.00 -1.87 -19.24
C LYS A 104 6.20 -0.57 -18.45
N ALA A 105 6.22 -0.62 -17.13
CA ALA A 105 6.64 0.51 -16.34
C ALA A 105 8.16 0.71 -16.46
N THR A 106 8.58 1.87 -16.94
CA THR A 106 9.99 2.20 -17.18
C THR A 106 10.61 3.03 -16.06
N GLN A 107 9.79 3.70 -15.26
CA GLN A 107 10.23 4.56 -14.17
C GLN A 107 9.37 4.35 -12.93
N PHE A 108 10.02 4.27 -11.77
CA PHE A 108 9.37 4.13 -10.47
C PHE A 108 9.74 5.30 -9.56
N LYS A 109 8.75 6.10 -9.19
CA LYS A 109 8.88 7.04 -8.09
C LYS A 109 8.33 6.39 -6.83
N LEU A 110 9.23 5.98 -5.93
CA LEU A 110 8.88 5.39 -4.65
C LEU A 110 8.67 6.50 -3.60
N VAL A 111 7.56 6.44 -2.90
CA VAL A 111 7.30 7.28 -1.73
C VAL A 111 7.43 6.38 -0.51
N THR A 112 8.53 6.53 0.21
CA THR A 112 8.80 5.75 1.42
C THR A 112 7.89 6.20 2.55
N LEU A 113 7.15 5.27 3.13
CA LEU A 113 6.18 5.51 4.19
C LEU A 113 6.37 4.45 5.27
N GLY A 114 6.62 4.89 6.48
CA GLY A 114 6.85 4.04 7.65
C GLY A 114 7.49 4.84 8.77
N SER A 115 7.75 4.19 9.88
CA SER A 115 8.34 4.81 11.08
C SER A 115 9.80 5.23 10.89
N ASP A 116 10.55 4.55 9.99
CA ASP A 116 11.94 4.88 9.66
C ASP A 116 12.17 4.85 8.14
N PRO A 117 11.95 5.99 7.45
CA PRO A 117 12.18 6.09 6.01
C PRO A 117 13.64 5.80 5.61
N GLY A 118 14.59 6.10 6.47
CA GLY A 118 16.01 5.83 6.23
C GLY A 118 16.31 4.33 6.19
N ALA A 119 15.76 3.56 7.12
CA ALA A 119 15.87 2.10 7.11
C ALA A 119 15.22 1.48 5.87
N ILE A 120 14.04 1.99 5.48
CA ILE A 120 13.35 1.54 4.26
C ILE A 120 14.23 1.76 3.03
N ILE A 121 14.82 2.94 2.88
CA ILE A 121 15.69 3.28 1.75
C ILE A 121 16.92 2.36 1.72
N ARG A 122 17.59 2.17 2.86
CA ARG A 122 18.77 1.29 2.96
C ARG A 122 18.42 -0.14 2.58
N LEU A 123 17.39 -0.71 3.20
CA LEU A 123 17.00 -2.09 2.95
C LEU A 123 16.57 -2.31 1.50
N PHE A 124 15.84 -1.36 0.91
CA PHE A 124 15.44 -1.40 -0.49
C PHE A 124 16.66 -1.36 -1.41
N ALA A 125 17.62 -0.47 -1.14
CA ALA A 125 18.85 -0.35 -1.91
C ALA A 125 19.74 -1.61 -1.83
N GLU A 126 19.82 -2.23 -0.66
CA GLU A 126 20.68 -3.40 -0.42
C GLU A 126 20.04 -4.71 -0.90
N LYS A 127 18.74 -4.89 -0.70
CA LYS A 127 18.09 -6.19 -0.93
C LYS A 127 17.21 -6.25 -2.18
N VAL A 128 16.68 -5.13 -2.63
CA VAL A 128 15.74 -5.09 -3.77
C VAL A 128 16.42 -4.59 -5.04
N MET A 129 17.10 -3.44 -4.99
CA MET A 129 17.73 -2.82 -6.16
C MET A 129 18.71 -3.73 -6.92
N PRO A 130 19.56 -4.53 -6.26
CA PRO A 130 20.56 -5.35 -6.97
C PRO A 130 19.96 -6.39 -7.93
N ARG A 131 18.70 -6.74 -7.76
CA ARG A 131 17.98 -7.69 -8.64
C ARG A 131 17.60 -7.08 -10.00
N PHE A 132 17.78 -5.78 -10.19
CA PHE A 132 17.32 -5.04 -11.38
C PHE A 132 18.43 -4.20 -12.04
N ARG A 133 19.67 -4.50 -11.73
CA ARG A 133 20.86 -3.89 -12.34
C ARG A 133 21.37 -4.76 -13.49
#